data_0ef4e2b21482b97d5aba706b295d6bf1
#
_entry.id   0ef4e2b21482b97d5aba706b295d6bf1
#
_cell.length_a   1.000
_cell.length_b   1.000
_cell.length_c   1.000
_cell.angle_alpha   90.00
_cell.angle_beta   90.00
_cell.angle_gamma   90.00
#
_symmetry.space_group_name_H-M   'P 1'
#
loop_
_entity.id
_entity.type
_entity.pdbx_description
1 polymer ?
#
loop_
_entity_poly.entity_id
_entity_poly.type
_entity_poly.pdbx_seq_one_letter_code
_entity_poly.pdbx_strand_id
1 'polypeptide(L)'
;KQLELGDRELPPFDEYRIYKNIQEAVMQEEKRKNRRIRMPLFFKWAVACIIVLFAVGAGYNFYQSRCEANLVYREVCAVRGEKLLVLLPDGSRVWLNADSKLTYPEQFAKYNRDVTLEGEAYFEIAKNKKSPFQVFAENVKIQVTGTCFNVKAYPSDKVIKTTLDEGSINI
;
A
#
# COMPACT_ATOMS: atom_id res chain seq x y z
N LYS A 1 75.42 46.84 -14.84
CA LYS A 1 74.93 46.55 -13.49
C LYS A 1 74.97 45.05 -13.32
N GLN A 2 76.15 44.57 -12.83
CA GLN A 2 76.32 43.11 -12.52
C GLN A 2 75.50 42.79 -11.28
N LEU A 3 74.67 41.74 -11.42
CA LEU A 3 74.00 41.12 -10.30
C LEU A 3 74.96 40.13 -9.62
N GLU A 4 75.51 40.50 -8.47
CA GLU A 4 76.19 39.59 -7.61
C GLU A 4 75.16 38.52 -7.10
N LEU A 5 75.30 37.30 -7.62
CA LEU A 5 74.71 36.15 -7.02
C LEU A 5 75.50 35.80 -5.76
N GLY A 6 75.01 36.21 -4.61
CA GLY A 6 75.55 35.73 -3.34
C GLY A 6 75.46 34.23 -3.25
N ASP A 7 76.61 33.58 -2.97
CA ASP A 7 76.74 32.16 -2.65
C ASP A 7 75.89 31.85 -1.43
N ARG A 8 74.63 31.41 -1.71
CA ARG A 8 73.82 30.70 -0.67
C ARG A 8 74.30 29.26 -0.65
N GLU A 9 75.16 28.95 0.28
CA GLU A 9 75.45 27.56 0.60
C GLU A 9 74.09 26.87 0.88
N LEU A 10 73.70 25.94 0.01
CA LEU A 10 72.57 25.08 0.25
C LEU A 10 72.86 24.21 1.47
N PRO A 11 71.96 24.09 2.45
CA PRO A 11 72.20 23.25 3.61
C PRO A 11 72.44 21.81 3.14
N PRO A 12 73.32 21.06 3.81
CA PRO A 12 73.67 19.70 3.40
C PRO A 12 72.42 18.87 3.25
N PHE A 13 72.33 18.17 2.13
CA PHE A 13 71.20 17.34 1.76
C PHE A 13 71.11 16.17 2.76
N ASP A 14 70.12 16.24 3.67
CA ASP A 14 69.93 15.29 4.74
C ASP A 14 69.00 14.16 4.24
N GLU A 15 69.54 13.19 3.52
CA GLU A 15 68.84 12.01 3.00
C GLU A 15 68.07 11.28 4.09
N TYR A 16 68.66 11.18 5.29
CA TYR A 16 68.04 10.46 6.41
C TYR A 16 66.74 11.14 6.88
N ARG A 17 66.69 12.45 6.91
CA ARG A 17 65.54 13.24 7.33
C ARG A 17 64.43 13.13 6.30
N ILE A 18 64.74 13.13 5.03
CA ILE A 18 63.76 12.99 3.96
C ILE A 18 63.15 11.54 3.98
N TYR A 19 64.01 10.54 4.11
CA TYR A 19 63.59 9.14 4.18
C TYR A 19 62.64 8.90 5.36
N LYS A 20 62.96 9.44 6.52
CA LYS A 20 62.11 9.36 7.73
C LYS A 20 60.75 10.03 7.53
N ASN A 21 60.71 11.22 6.93
CA ASN A 21 59.48 11.95 6.67
C ASN A 21 58.57 11.17 5.67
N ILE A 22 59.14 10.55 4.65
CA ILE A 22 58.42 9.72 3.69
C ILE A 22 57.85 8.48 4.40
N GLN A 23 58.62 7.78 5.24
CA GLN A 23 58.15 6.64 5.99
C GLN A 23 56.99 7.00 6.96
N GLU A 24 57.11 8.13 7.66
CA GLU A 24 56.05 8.63 8.54
C GLU A 24 54.79 8.98 7.76
N ALA A 25 54.89 9.60 6.60
CA ALA A 25 53.79 9.93 5.72
C ALA A 25 53.06 8.65 5.21
N VAL A 26 53.82 7.65 4.74
CA VAL A 26 53.27 6.38 4.30
C VAL A 26 52.56 5.65 5.42
N MET A 27 53.17 5.58 6.62
CA MET A 27 52.52 4.97 7.78
C MET A 27 51.28 5.72 8.23
N GLN A 28 51.21 7.04 8.08
CA GLN A 28 50.00 7.82 8.39
C GLN A 28 48.90 7.56 7.35
N GLU A 29 49.22 7.42 6.06
CA GLU A 29 48.24 7.02 5.05
C GLU A 29 47.70 5.62 5.27
N GLU A 30 48.52 4.64 5.62
CA GLU A 30 48.05 3.30 5.96
C GLU A 30 47.14 3.29 7.19
N LYS A 31 47.46 4.08 8.22
CA LYS A 31 46.60 4.24 9.41
C LYS A 31 45.28 4.92 9.07
N ARG A 32 45.24 5.86 8.10
CA ARG A 32 43.98 6.48 7.61
C ARG A 32 43.14 5.48 6.83
N LYS A 33 43.75 4.66 5.96
CA LYS A 33 43.07 3.67 5.13
C LYS A 33 42.47 2.53 5.95
N ASN A 34 43.08 2.19 7.10
CA ASN A 34 42.63 1.14 8.02
C ASN A 34 41.68 1.63 9.12
N ARG A 35 41.22 2.89 9.08
CA ARG A 35 40.15 3.36 9.95
C ARG A 35 38.83 2.73 9.49
N ARG A 36 38.67 1.42 9.73
CA ARG A 36 37.35 0.78 9.68
C ARG A 36 36.45 1.57 10.60
N ILE A 37 35.41 2.19 10.01
CA ILE A 37 34.35 2.85 10.77
C ILE A 37 33.77 1.77 11.68
N ARG A 38 34.26 1.71 12.93
CA ARG A 38 33.64 0.85 13.95
C ARG A 38 32.31 1.49 14.29
N MET A 39 31.27 1.10 13.55
CA MET A 39 29.91 1.51 13.88
C MET A 39 29.65 1.13 15.34
N PRO A 40 29.21 2.08 16.19
CA PRO A 40 28.90 1.80 17.58
C PRO A 40 27.84 0.69 17.64
N LEU A 41 27.94 -0.18 18.62
CA LEU A 41 27.08 -1.36 18.77
C LEU A 41 25.59 -0.98 18.68
N PHE A 42 25.24 0.18 19.24
CA PHE A 42 23.91 0.78 19.18
C PHE A 42 23.40 0.97 17.74
N PHE A 43 24.26 1.40 16.81
CA PHE A 43 23.86 1.63 15.42
C PHE A 43 23.56 0.31 14.68
N LYS A 44 24.25 -0.77 15.05
CA LYS A 44 23.98 -2.11 14.50
C LYS A 44 22.60 -2.63 14.95
N TRP A 45 22.25 -2.41 16.21
CA TRP A 45 20.94 -2.77 16.75
C TRP A 45 19.80 -1.93 16.13
N ALA A 46 20.03 -0.62 15.93
CA ALA A 46 19.06 0.24 15.26
C ALA A 46 18.76 -0.21 13.82
N VAL A 47 19.79 -0.57 13.05
CA VAL A 47 19.62 -1.10 11.69
C VAL A 47 18.88 -2.44 11.70
N ALA A 48 19.21 -3.33 12.64
CA ALA A 48 18.51 -4.61 12.78
C ALA A 48 17.02 -4.42 13.08
N CYS A 49 16.67 -3.49 13.99
CA CYS A 49 15.27 -3.16 14.28
C CYS A 49 14.51 -2.63 13.05
N ILE A 50 15.14 -1.76 12.26
CA ILE A 50 14.54 -1.23 11.03
C ILE A 50 14.27 -2.35 10.02
N ILE A 51 15.23 -3.28 9.85
CA ILE A 51 15.06 -4.42 8.94
C ILE A 51 13.90 -5.32 9.38
N VAL A 52 13.80 -5.58 10.70
CA VAL A 52 12.70 -6.39 11.25
C VAL A 52 11.34 -5.70 11.02
N LEU A 53 11.24 -4.40 11.30
CA LEU A 53 10.01 -3.64 11.07
C LEU A 53 9.61 -3.64 9.59
N PHE A 54 10.60 -3.49 8.70
CA PHE A 54 10.35 -3.54 7.26
C PHE A 54 9.89 -4.94 6.81
N ALA A 55 10.53 -6.00 7.33
CA ALA A 55 10.15 -7.38 7.02
C ALA A 55 8.73 -7.72 7.51
N VAL A 56 8.38 -7.26 8.72
CA VAL A 56 7.01 -7.43 9.28
C VAL A 56 6.00 -6.64 8.44
N GLY A 57 6.29 -5.40 8.07
CA GLY A 57 5.44 -4.58 7.21
C GLY A 57 5.24 -5.18 5.82
N ALA A 58 6.32 -5.65 5.20
CA ALA A 58 6.27 -6.32 3.90
C ALA A 58 5.51 -7.66 3.98
N GLY A 59 5.74 -8.45 5.04
CA GLY A 59 5.01 -9.69 5.29
C GLY A 59 3.52 -9.46 5.50
N TYR A 60 3.15 -8.42 6.23
CA TYR A 60 1.76 -8.04 6.45
C TYR A 60 1.06 -7.63 5.13
N ASN A 61 1.71 -6.78 4.32
CA ASN A 61 1.18 -6.38 3.01
C ASN A 61 1.06 -7.58 2.06
N PHE A 62 2.06 -8.47 2.05
CA PHE A 62 2.02 -9.68 1.23
C PHE A 62 0.90 -10.65 1.65
N TYR A 63 0.70 -10.81 2.96
CA TYR A 63 -0.40 -11.62 3.50
C TYR A 63 -1.77 -11.04 3.11
N GLN A 64 -1.94 -9.72 3.23
CA GLN A 64 -3.18 -9.05 2.86
C GLN A 64 -3.49 -9.18 1.35
N SER A 65 -2.49 -8.98 0.49
CA SER A 65 -2.64 -9.17 -0.96
C SER A 65 -2.98 -10.62 -1.35
N ARG A 66 -2.49 -11.61 -0.61
CA ARG A 66 -2.83 -13.03 -0.84
C ARG A 66 -4.26 -13.36 -0.45
N CYS A 67 -4.81 -12.72 0.58
CA CYS A 67 -6.20 -12.91 0.98
C CYS A 67 -7.18 -12.39 -0.08
N GLU A 68 -6.83 -11.31 -0.79
CA GLU A 68 -7.66 -10.77 -1.88
C GLU A 68 -7.56 -11.59 -3.17
N ALA A 69 -6.39 -12.18 -3.45
CA ALA A 69 -6.13 -12.91 -4.69
C ALA A 69 -6.91 -14.26 -4.83
N ASN A 70 -7.48 -14.77 -3.75
CA ASN A 70 -8.20 -16.06 -3.72
C ASN A 70 -9.72 -15.89 -3.56
N LEU A 71 -10.28 -14.69 -3.76
CA LEU A 71 -11.72 -14.50 -3.68
C LEU A 71 -12.40 -15.14 -4.91
N VAL A 72 -13.20 -16.16 -4.66
CA VAL A 72 -14.11 -16.71 -5.67
C VAL A 72 -15.34 -15.81 -5.71
N TYR A 73 -15.63 -15.25 -6.88
CA TYR A 73 -16.80 -14.40 -7.09
C TYR A 73 -17.96 -15.22 -7.61
N ARG A 74 -19.15 -14.92 -7.10
CA ARG A 74 -20.44 -15.40 -7.64
C ARG A 74 -21.08 -14.28 -8.43
N GLU A 75 -21.65 -14.67 -9.57
CA GLU A 75 -22.47 -13.80 -10.39
C GLU A 75 -23.91 -14.34 -10.39
N VAL A 76 -24.85 -13.48 -10.10
CA VAL A 76 -26.28 -13.79 -10.06
C VAL A 76 -27.00 -12.82 -10.97
N CYS A 77 -27.75 -13.36 -11.93
CA CYS A 77 -28.51 -12.60 -12.91
C CYS A 77 -30.02 -12.84 -12.73
N ALA A 78 -30.80 -11.77 -12.60
CA ALA A 78 -32.25 -11.82 -12.71
C ALA A 78 -32.66 -11.60 -14.18
N VAL A 79 -33.30 -12.61 -14.75
CA VAL A 79 -33.75 -12.54 -16.14
C VAL A 79 -34.94 -11.60 -16.29
N ARG A 80 -35.25 -11.25 -17.53
CA ARG A 80 -36.32 -10.33 -17.86
C ARG A 80 -37.67 -10.79 -17.29
N GLY A 81 -38.33 -9.91 -16.54
CA GLY A 81 -39.63 -10.16 -15.92
C GLY A 81 -39.59 -10.87 -14.58
N GLU A 82 -38.40 -11.24 -14.07
CA GLU A 82 -38.22 -11.89 -12.77
C GLU A 82 -37.56 -10.96 -11.76
N LYS A 83 -37.90 -11.19 -10.48
CA LYS A 83 -37.18 -10.61 -9.34
C LYS A 83 -36.58 -11.72 -8.53
N LEU A 84 -35.34 -11.55 -8.11
CA LEU A 84 -34.61 -12.58 -7.40
C LEU A 84 -34.11 -12.07 -6.04
N LEU A 85 -34.37 -12.86 -4.99
CA LEU A 85 -33.79 -12.61 -3.67
C LEU A 85 -32.43 -13.31 -3.55
N VAL A 86 -31.39 -12.56 -3.29
CA VAL A 86 -30.03 -13.03 -3.03
C VAL A 86 -29.71 -12.83 -1.56
N LEU A 87 -29.33 -13.92 -0.88
CA LEU A 87 -28.80 -13.89 0.48
C LEU A 87 -27.27 -13.82 0.40
N LEU A 88 -26.70 -12.76 0.97
CA LEU A 88 -25.26 -12.56 1.01
C LEU A 88 -24.61 -13.26 2.23
N PRO A 89 -23.28 -13.52 2.17
CA PRO A 89 -22.56 -14.24 3.23
C PRO A 89 -22.61 -13.58 4.62
N ASP A 90 -22.85 -12.27 4.69
CA ASP A 90 -22.97 -11.49 5.94
C ASP A 90 -24.39 -11.42 6.51
N GLY A 91 -25.35 -12.12 5.88
CA GLY A 91 -26.76 -12.09 6.23
C GLY A 91 -27.53 -10.92 5.62
N SER A 92 -26.92 -10.07 4.80
CA SER A 92 -27.62 -9.05 4.04
C SER A 92 -28.50 -9.65 2.96
N ARG A 93 -29.59 -8.95 2.62
CA ARG A 93 -30.57 -9.38 1.61
C ARG A 93 -30.58 -8.38 0.45
N VAL A 94 -30.58 -8.92 -0.78
CA VAL A 94 -30.62 -8.11 -1.99
C VAL A 94 -31.75 -8.61 -2.89
N TRP A 95 -32.70 -7.76 -3.19
CA TRP A 95 -33.74 -8.04 -4.18
C TRP A 95 -33.31 -7.46 -5.52
N LEU A 96 -32.87 -8.34 -6.38
CA LEU A 96 -32.50 -8.00 -7.76
C LEU A 96 -33.75 -7.80 -8.60
N ASN A 97 -33.84 -6.68 -9.29
CA ASN A 97 -34.91 -6.42 -10.26
C ASN A 97 -34.61 -7.10 -11.61
N ALA A 98 -35.58 -7.13 -12.50
CA ALA A 98 -35.44 -7.70 -13.83
C ALA A 98 -34.25 -7.09 -14.62
N ASP A 99 -33.62 -7.87 -15.46
CA ASP A 99 -32.46 -7.48 -16.27
C ASP A 99 -31.29 -6.90 -15.44
N SER A 100 -31.07 -7.46 -14.25
CA SER A 100 -30.04 -6.98 -13.33
C SER A 100 -29.06 -8.09 -12.96
N LYS A 101 -27.82 -7.70 -12.69
CA LYS A 101 -26.71 -8.58 -12.35
C LYS A 101 -26.03 -8.11 -11.08
N LEU A 102 -25.81 -9.05 -10.15
CA LEU A 102 -25.04 -8.82 -8.92
C LEU A 102 -23.84 -9.74 -8.88
N THR A 103 -22.66 -9.17 -8.72
CA THR A 103 -21.41 -9.90 -8.51
C THR A 103 -20.90 -9.66 -7.10
N TYR A 104 -20.62 -10.72 -6.36
CA TYR A 104 -20.14 -10.66 -4.99
C TYR A 104 -19.22 -11.83 -4.68
N PRO A 105 -18.27 -11.70 -3.74
CA PRO A 105 -17.40 -12.79 -3.33
C PRO A 105 -18.17 -13.84 -2.52
N GLU A 106 -17.88 -15.14 -2.70
CA GLU A 106 -18.49 -16.21 -1.93
C GLU A 106 -18.32 -16.05 -0.42
N GLN A 107 -17.23 -15.42 -0.01
CA GLN A 107 -16.96 -15.07 1.38
C GLN A 107 -16.46 -13.64 1.42
N PHE A 108 -17.10 -12.82 2.24
CA PHE A 108 -16.59 -11.47 2.49
C PHE A 108 -15.30 -11.53 3.30
N ALA A 109 -14.27 -10.77 2.88
CA ALA A 109 -13.09 -10.55 3.68
C ALA A 109 -13.45 -9.83 4.99
N LYS A 110 -12.59 -9.96 6.01
CA LYS A 110 -12.86 -9.43 7.36
C LYS A 110 -13.23 -7.94 7.40
N TYR A 111 -12.75 -7.17 6.43
CA TYR A 111 -12.94 -5.71 6.37
C TYR A 111 -13.56 -5.23 5.06
N ASN A 112 -13.91 -6.12 4.16
CA ASN A 112 -14.37 -5.79 2.83
C ASN A 112 -15.66 -6.56 2.51
N ARG A 113 -16.76 -5.83 2.26
CA ARG A 113 -18.07 -6.33 1.84
C ARG A 113 -18.46 -5.65 0.52
N ASP A 114 -17.63 -5.89 -0.51
CA ASP A 114 -17.78 -5.25 -1.81
C ASP A 114 -18.64 -6.08 -2.75
N VAL A 115 -19.58 -5.42 -3.41
CA VAL A 115 -20.41 -6.02 -4.46
C VAL A 115 -20.47 -5.10 -5.65
N THR A 116 -20.65 -5.68 -6.85
CA THR A 116 -20.87 -4.91 -8.09
C THR A 116 -22.28 -5.14 -8.59
N LEU A 117 -22.98 -4.05 -8.91
CA LEU A 117 -24.33 -4.05 -9.44
C LEU A 117 -24.35 -3.48 -10.85
N GLU A 118 -24.99 -4.22 -11.77
CA GLU A 118 -25.45 -3.72 -13.04
C GLU A 118 -26.99 -3.87 -13.07
N GLY A 119 -27.73 -2.80 -13.30
CA GLY A 119 -29.19 -2.82 -13.27
C GLY A 119 -29.77 -2.22 -11.99
N GLU A 120 -30.81 -2.80 -11.44
CA GLU A 120 -31.52 -2.26 -10.27
C GLU A 120 -31.63 -3.32 -9.16
N ALA A 121 -31.35 -2.91 -7.92
CA ALA A 121 -31.51 -3.74 -6.76
C ALA A 121 -31.88 -2.94 -5.51
N TYR A 122 -32.71 -3.56 -4.66
CA TYR A 122 -32.99 -3.09 -3.31
C TYR A 122 -32.11 -3.87 -2.33
N PHE A 123 -31.43 -3.15 -1.47
CA PHE A 123 -30.49 -3.67 -0.49
C PHE A 123 -31.01 -3.49 0.93
N GLU A 124 -31.00 -4.56 1.70
CA GLU A 124 -31.18 -4.53 3.15
C GLU A 124 -29.90 -5.06 3.79
N ILE A 125 -29.07 -4.16 4.26
CA ILE A 125 -27.71 -4.47 4.69
C ILE A 125 -27.62 -4.67 6.19
N ALA A 126 -27.02 -5.80 6.58
CA ALA A 126 -26.74 -6.13 7.98
C ALA A 126 -25.84 -5.08 8.64
N LYS A 127 -26.27 -4.59 9.83
CA LYS A 127 -25.55 -3.52 10.56
C LYS A 127 -24.15 -3.98 11.00
N ASN A 128 -23.12 -3.36 10.44
CA ASN A 128 -21.72 -3.57 10.83
C ASN A 128 -20.86 -2.32 10.57
N LYS A 129 -20.65 -1.53 11.63
CA LYS A 129 -19.84 -0.30 11.57
C LYS A 129 -18.34 -0.56 11.35
N LYS A 130 -17.83 -1.76 11.71
CA LYS A 130 -16.41 -2.10 11.58
C LYS A 130 -16.02 -2.55 10.18
N SER A 131 -16.99 -3.03 9.40
CA SER A 131 -16.79 -3.47 8.02
C SER A 131 -17.89 -2.86 7.15
N PRO A 132 -17.68 -1.67 6.56
CA PRO A 132 -18.64 -1.04 5.68
C PRO A 132 -19.00 -1.93 4.49
N PHE A 133 -20.24 -1.86 4.04
CA PHE A 133 -20.69 -2.50 2.80
C PHE A 133 -20.57 -1.52 1.65
N GLN A 134 -20.05 -1.98 0.51
CA GLN A 134 -19.79 -1.13 -0.65
C GLN A 134 -20.47 -1.68 -1.89
N VAL A 135 -21.24 -0.84 -2.56
CA VAL A 135 -21.84 -1.17 -3.86
C VAL A 135 -21.13 -0.36 -4.94
N PHE A 136 -20.55 -1.07 -5.89
CA PHE A 136 -19.98 -0.47 -7.10
C PHE A 136 -21.01 -0.59 -8.21
N ALA A 137 -21.42 0.56 -8.75
CA ALA A 137 -22.34 0.66 -9.87
C ALA A 137 -21.73 1.60 -10.92
N GLU A 138 -21.26 1.06 -12.03
CA GLU A 138 -20.45 1.77 -13.03
C GLU A 138 -19.27 2.54 -12.39
N ASN A 139 -19.34 3.88 -12.37
CA ASN A 139 -18.32 4.76 -11.81
C ASN A 139 -18.71 5.36 -10.44
N VAL A 140 -19.80 4.87 -9.84
CA VAL A 140 -20.28 5.31 -8.53
C VAL A 140 -19.99 4.25 -7.49
N LYS A 141 -19.47 4.69 -6.34
CA LYS A 141 -19.24 3.88 -5.16
C LYS A 141 -20.17 4.33 -4.04
N ILE A 142 -21.04 3.44 -3.60
CA ILE A 142 -21.99 3.67 -2.51
C ILE A 142 -21.51 2.90 -1.28
N GLN A 143 -21.31 3.59 -0.16
CA GLN A 143 -20.85 3.00 1.08
C GLN A 143 -21.88 3.15 2.19
N VAL A 144 -22.18 2.03 2.88
CA VAL A 144 -23.16 1.98 3.96
C VAL A 144 -22.67 1.12 5.13
N THR A 145 -23.26 1.26 6.31
CA THR A 145 -22.89 0.46 7.51
C THR A 145 -24.05 -0.36 8.10
N GLY A 146 -25.22 -0.33 7.44
CA GLY A 146 -26.43 -1.01 7.88
C GLY A 146 -27.63 -0.16 7.52
N THR A 147 -28.09 -0.27 6.27
CA THR A 147 -28.96 0.68 5.59
C THR A 147 -29.88 -0.09 4.67
N CYS A 148 -31.11 0.39 4.52
CA CYS A 148 -32.06 -0.07 3.50
C CYS A 148 -32.14 0.98 2.40
N PHE A 149 -31.85 0.58 1.15
CA PHE A 149 -31.78 1.52 0.02
C PHE A 149 -31.94 0.80 -1.32
N ASN A 150 -32.38 1.54 -2.32
CA ASN A 150 -32.48 1.08 -3.71
C ASN A 150 -31.40 1.76 -4.56
N VAL A 151 -30.78 1.00 -5.45
CA VAL A 151 -29.85 1.52 -6.48
C VAL A 151 -30.38 1.11 -7.83
N LYS A 152 -30.50 2.10 -8.73
CA LYS A 152 -30.84 1.89 -10.13
C LYS A 152 -29.70 2.40 -11.00
N ALA A 153 -29.01 1.48 -11.69
CA ALA A 153 -27.84 1.72 -12.51
C ALA A 153 -27.84 0.77 -13.74
N TYR A 154 -28.86 0.89 -14.58
CA TYR A 154 -28.86 0.17 -15.85
C TYR A 154 -27.89 0.83 -16.84
N PRO A 155 -27.12 0.07 -17.61
CA PRO A 155 -26.19 0.63 -18.60
C PRO A 155 -26.87 1.51 -19.68
N SER A 156 -28.18 1.34 -19.87
CA SER A 156 -29.00 2.16 -20.77
C SER A 156 -29.40 3.51 -20.16
N ASP A 157 -29.31 3.66 -18.86
CA ASP A 157 -29.75 4.86 -18.14
C ASP A 157 -28.63 5.90 -18.13
N LYS A 158 -28.97 7.17 -18.35
CA LYS A 158 -28.00 8.29 -18.30
C LYS A 158 -27.61 8.70 -16.88
N VAL A 159 -28.33 8.21 -15.89
CA VAL A 159 -28.19 8.67 -14.50
C VAL A 159 -28.37 7.48 -13.56
N ILE A 160 -27.45 7.34 -12.63
CA ILE A 160 -27.58 6.40 -11.51
C ILE A 160 -28.47 7.06 -10.44
N LYS A 161 -29.49 6.33 -9.98
CA LYS A 161 -30.40 6.79 -8.93
C LYS A 161 -30.24 5.94 -7.68
N THR A 162 -30.04 6.59 -6.55
CA THR A 162 -30.04 5.94 -5.24
C THR A 162 -31.15 6.51 -4.38
N THR A 163 -32.00 5.66 -3.83
CA THR A 163 -33.08 6.04 -2.94
C THR A 163 -32.84 5.44 -1.57
N LEU A 164 -32.73 6.28 -0.55
CA LEU A 164 -32.53 5.87 0.85
C LEU A 164 -33.87 5.67 1.53
N ASP A 165 -34.05 4.52 2.18
CA ASP A 165 -35.24 4.16 2.93
C ASP A 165 -34.98 4.29 4.44
N GLU A 166 -33.93 3.66 4.94
CA GLU A 166 -33.50 3.72 6.35
C GLU A 166 -31.99 3.76 6.46
N GLY A 167 -31.45 4.58 7.37
CA GLY A 167 -30.04 4.63 7.72
C GLY A 167 -29.28 5.80 7.10
N SER A 168 -28.04 5.59 6.66
CA SER A 168 -27.16 6.60 6.05
C SER A 168 -26.38 6.04 4.87
N ILE A 169 -26.21 6.85 3.85
CA ILE A 169 -25.45 6.54 2.62
C ILE A 169 -24.33 7.57 2.47
N ASN A 170 -23.17 7.09 2.03
CA ASN A 170 -22.05 7.90 1.57
C ASN A 170 -21.76 7.52 0.11
N ILE A 171 -21.69 8.51 -0.78
CA ILE A 171 -21.48 8.36 -2.22
C ILE A 171 -20.22 9.09 -2.63
#